data_4838067da819ad3a581926a5003c9c95
#
_entry.id   4838067da819ad3a581926a5003c9c95
#
_cell.length_a   1.000
_cell.length_b   1.000
_cell.length_c   1.000
_cell.angle_alpha   90.00
_cell.angle_beta   90.00
_cell.angle_gamma   90.00
#
_symmetry.space_group_name_H-M   'P 1'
#
loop_
_entity.id
_entity.type
_entity.pdbx_description
1 polymer ?
#
loop_
_entity_poly.entity_id
_entity_poly.type
_entity_poly.pdbx_seq_one_letter_code
_entity_poly.pdbx_strand_id
1 'polypeptide(L)'
;MGILFLSISPLFVRWAKAPGVVTSFYRMLTVTIVTMLIFSLRRKPHGSKKKPGLVWLLPILGGLFSAADHALWSTSIENTFVANATLLNYIAPLWVSLIAIFILHERYSSVFWLGLILVLSGAWFVTGVRVDDFSAFSMRGEGFAILSSFFYAGYFIISQRASIHFKVLHYLMISSAAAMTVLFIIILFSGFSLINYSRETFLIFLTAGLFSQLGGYFCINYALRHIPAPIVSTWLILQPVITAVLAVRLQAEPLGFDKLIGGLLVIGGVYIVNRSKPKTNLNFAESAN
;
A
#
# COMPACT_ATOMS: atom_id res chain seq x y z
N MET A 1 0.38 -6.71 12.62
CA MET A 1 0.60 -5.30 13.03
C MET A 1 0.47 -4.33 11.85
N GLY A 2 1.27 -4.42 10.77
CA GLY A 2 1.22 -3.46 9.67
C GLY A 2 -0.17 -3.26 9.05
N ILE A 3 -0.93 -4.34 8.87
CA ILE A 3 -2.29 -4.29 8.32
C ILE A 3 -3.23 -3.48 9.21
N LEU A 4 -3.10 -3.58 10.54
CA LEU A 4 -3.90 -2.79 11.49
C LEU A 4 -3.65 -1.29 11.32
N PHE A 5 -2.38 -0.88 11.20
CA PHE A 5 -2.02 0.52 10.94
C PHE A 5 -2.58 1.03 9.61
N LEU A 6 -2.60 0.19 8.59
CA LEU A 6 -3.12 0.57 7.28
C LEU A 6 -4.65 0.57 7.22
N SER A 7 -5.32 -0.29 8.00
CA SER A 7 -6.80 -0.34 8.05
C SER A 7 -7.43 0.95 8.57
N ILE A 8 -6.68 1.75 9.33
CA ILE A 8 -7.13 3.06 9.83
C ILE A 8 -6.90 4.17 8.79
N SER A 9 -6.07 3.91 7.76
CA SER A 9 -5.70 4.92 6.74
C SER A 9 -6.89 5.60 6.05
N PRO A 10 -7.93 4.88 5.61
CA PRO A 10 -9.09 5.50 4.98
C PRO A 10 -9.83 6.49 5.89
N LEU A 11 -9.86 6.22 7.20
CA LEU A 11 -10.46 7.13 8.18
C LEU A 11 -9.68 8.44 8.29
N PHE A 12 -8.35 8.38 8.29
CA PHE A 12 -7.52 9.59 8.28
C PHE A 12 -7.76 10.44 7.02
N VAL A 13 -7.87 9.84 5.85
CA VAL A 13 -8.16 10.57 4.60
C VAL A 13 -9.53 11.28 4.70
N ARG A 14 -10.54 10.60 5.24
CA ARG A 14 -11.88 11.17 5.41
C ARG A 14 -11.89 12.31 6.44
N TRP A 15 -11.18 12.16 7.55
CA TRP A 15 -11.12 13.17 8.62
C TRP A 15 -10.29 14.40 8.24
N ALA A 16 -9.30 14.23 7.37
CA ALA A 16 -8.40 15.33 6.97
C ALA A 16 -9.12 16.48 6.27
N LYS A 17 -10.27 16.22 5.63
CA LYS A 17 -11.04 17.25 4.87
C LYS A 17 -10.15 18.06 3.93
N ALA A 18 -9.19 17.40 3.28
CA ALA A 18 -8.21 17.97 2.37
C ALA A 18 -8.09 17.10 1.12
N PRO A 19 -7.62 17.64 -0.02
CA PRO A 19 -7.35 16.84 -1.20
C PRO A 19 -6.44 15.65 -0.90
N GLY A 20 -6.76 14.48 -1.44
CA GLY A 20 -6.05 13.24 -1.12
C GLY A 20 -4.56 13.29 -1.49
N VAL A 21 -4.21 14.01 -2.57
CA VAL A 21 -2.81 14.23 -2.97
C VAL A 21 -2.05 15.04 -1.91
N VAL A 22 -2.68 16.08 -1.33
CA VAL A 22 -2.08 16.89 -0.24
C VAL A 22 -1.91 16.05 1.02
N THR A 23 -2.93 15.25 1.37
CA THR A 23 -2.85 14.31 2.49
C THR A 23 -1.69 13.34 2.31
N SER A 24 -1.54 12.78 1.11
CA SER A 24 -0.44 11.86 0.77
C SER A 24 0.92 12.54 0.82
N PHE A 25 1.04 13.78 0.36
CA PHE A 25 2.26 14.57 0.48
C PHE A 25 2.71 14.72 1.94
N TYR A 26 1.82 15.15 2.84
CA TYR A 26 2.16 15.32 4.24
C TYR A 26 2.50 14.01 4.95
N ARG A 27 1.87 12.91 4.57
CA ARG A 27 2.23 11.57 5.06
C ARG A 27 3.67 11.21 4.67
N MET A 28 4.05 11.42 3.39
CA MET A 28 5.41 11.17 2.92
C MET A 28 6.43 12.13 3.54
N LEU A 29 6.08 13.40 3.71
CA LEU A 29 6.90 14.40 4.40
C LEU A 29 7.19 13.97 5.85
N THR A 30 6.16 13.52 6.57
CA THR A 30 6.30 13.02 7.96
C THR A 30 7.28 11.85 8.03
N VAL A 31 7.14 10.85 7.14
CA VAL A 31 8.06 9.70 7.09
C VAL A 31 9.48 10.16 6.79
N THR A 32 9.64 11.06 5.82
CA THR A 32 10.95 11.58 5.44
C THR A 32 11.64 12.28 6.60
N ILE A 33 10.93 13.21 7.27
CA ILE A 33 11.49 13.96 8.41
C ILE A 33 11.84 13.00 9.55
N VAL A 34 10.92 12.12 9.95
CA VAL A 34 11.13 11.21 11.08
C VAL A 34 12.29 10.25 10.82
N THR A 35 12.37 9.68 9.61
CA THR A 35 13.47 8.78 9.27
C THR A 35 14.81 9.53 9.18
N MET A 36 14.85 10.75 8.67
CA MET A 36 16.04 11.59 8.69
C MET A 36 16.51 11.92 10.12
N LEU A 37 15.58 12.25 11.03
CA LEU A 37 15.88 12.47 12.43
C LEU A 37 16.45 11.23 13.11
N ILE A 38 15.86 10.06 12.87
CA ILE A 38 16.38 8.78 13.39
C ILE A 38 17.82 8.54 12.90
N PHE A 39 18.12 8.87 11.65
CA PHE A 39 19.48 8.69 11.11
C PHE A 39 20.47 9.73 11.62
N SER A 40 20.05 10.97 11.83
CA SER A 40 20.92 12.01 12.39
C SER A 40 21.34 11.71 13.83
N LEU A 41 20.46 11.07 14.60
CA LEU A 41 20.71 10.70 16.01
C LEU A 41 21.53 9.39 16.12
N ARG A 42 21.59 8.57 15.08
CA ARG A 42 22.41 7.35 15.08
C ARG A 42 23.84 7.68 14.67
N ARG A 43 24.82 7.38 15.54
CA ARG A 43 26.24 7.44 15.19
C ARG A 43 26.49 6.61 13.93
N LYS A 44 27.26 7.15 12.97
CA LYS A 44 27.57 6.49 11.69
C LYS A 44 28.11 5.07 11.98
N PRO A 45 27.55 4.02 11.38
CA PRO A 45 28.15 2.70 11.49
C PRO A 45 29.50 2.71 10.79
N HIS A 46 30.56 2.29 11.48
CA HIS A 46 31.89 2.07 10.89
C HIS A 46 31.76 0.98 9.81
N GLY A 47 32.16 1.25 8.58
CA GLY A 47 32.34 0.23 7.54
C GLY A 47 31.15 -0.05 6.63
N SER A 48 30.39 0.96 6.20
CA SER A 48 29.39 0.74 5.12
C SER A 48 30.11 0.42 3.79
N LYS A 49 30.02 -0.84 3.34
CA LYS A 49 30.45 -1.22 1.99
C LYS A 49 29.77 -0.32 0.96
N LYS A 50 30.54 0.28 0.04
CA LYS A 50 29.97 1.08 -1.06
C LYS A 50 29.05 0.18 -1.90
N LYS A 51 27.77 0.57 -2.03
CA LYS A 51 26.82 -0.13 -2.88
C LYS A 51 27.02 0.29 -4.33
N PRO A 52 26.80 -0.62 -5.31
CA PRO A 52 26.84 -0.26 -6.73
C PRO A 52 25.89 0.90 -7.01
N GLY A 53 26.33 1.87 -7.85
CA GLY A 53 25.56 3.10 -8.11
C GLY A 53 24.13 2.85 -8.58
N LEU A 54 23.90 1.84 -9.42
CA LEU A 54 22.58 1.51 -9.98
C LEU A 54 21.57 1.02 -8.92
N VAL A 55 22.04 0.42 -7.82
CA VAL A 55 21.17 -0.09 -6.75
C VAL A 55 20.41 1.04 -6.04
N TRP A 56 20.95 2.27 -6.02
CA TRP A 56 20.28 3.44 -5.44
C TRP A 56 19.04 3.87 -6.21
N LEU A 57 18.88 3.44 -7.45
CA LEU A 57 17.65 3.68 -8.23
C LEU A 57 16.44 2.91 -7.67
N LEU A 58 16.63 1.76 -7.00
CA LEU A 58 15.51 0.96 -6.49
C LEU A 58 14.62 1.72 -5.50
N PRO A 59 15.14 2.34 -4.41
CA PRO A 59 14.27 3.09 -3.52
C PRO A 59 13.68 4.36 -4.17
N ILE A 60 14.39 4.99 -5.11
CA ILE A 60 13.85 6.13 -5.87
C ILE A 60 12.68 5.66 -6.74
N LEU A 61 12.83 4.61 -7.53
CA LEU A 61 11.75 4.02 -8.32
C LEU A 61 10.59 3.59 -7.44
N GLY A 62 10.86 2.94 -6.29
CA GLY A 62 9.81 2.62 -5.31
C GLY A 62 9.04 3.85 -4.86
N GLY A 63 9.72 4.97 -4.64
CA GLY A 63 9.10 6.26 -4.33
C GLY A 63 8.25 6.81 -5.47
N LEU A 64 8.73 6.75 -6.72
CA LEU A 64 7.98 7.18 -7.91
C LEU A 64 6.70 6.36 -8.08
N PHE A 65 6.79 5.03 -7.97
CA PHE A 65 5.64 4.15 -8.04
C PHE A 65 4.64 4.41 -6.90
N SER A 66 5.13 4.62 -5.69
CA SER A 66 4.29 5.00 -4.55
C SER A 66 3.60 6.35 -4.75
N ALA A 67 4.28 7.34 -5.31
CA ALA A 67 3.69 8.65 -5.61
C ALA A 67 2.59 8.53 -6.68
N ALA A 68 2.84 7.78 -7.75
CA ALA A 68 1.86 7.54 -8.81
C ALA A 68 0.62 6.83 -8.26
N ASP A 69 0.80 5.76 -7.47
CA ASP A 69 -0.29 5.09 -6.77
C ASP A 69 -1.12 6.06 -5.94
N HIS A 70 -0.49 6.80 -5.04
CA HIS A 70 -1.19 7.72 -4.15
C HIS A 70 -1.91 8.85 -4.90
N ALA A 71 -1.31 9.40 -5.95
CA ALA A 71 -1.93 10.46 -6.75
C ALA A 71 -3.15 9.94 -7.53
N LEU A 72 -3.02 8.79 -8.19
CA LEU A 72 -4.10 8.18 -8.97
C LEU A 72 -5.24 7.70 -8.07
N TRP A 73 -4.93 7.05 -6.95
CA TRP A 73 -5.93 6.60 -5.99
C TRP A 73 -6.69 7.76 -5.36
N SER A 74 -6.00 8.83 -5.00
CA SER A 74 -6.63 10.04 -4.47
C SER A 74 -7.58 10.67 -5.48
N THR A 75 -7.14 10.80 -6.73
CA THR A 75 -7.98 11.35 -7.81
C THR A 75 -9.16 10.42 -8.11
N SER A 76 -8.97 9.10 -8.01
CA SER A 76 -10.05 8.14 -8.15
C SER A 76 -11.13 8.35 -7.08
N ILE A 77 -10.76 8.46 -5.80
CA ILE A 77 -11.71 8.69 -4.69
C ILE A 77 -12.53 9.97 -4.88
N GLU A 78 -11.96 11.00 -5.49
CA GLU A 78 -12.65 12.25 -5.77
C GLU A 78 -13.67 12.15 -6.92
N ASN A 79 -13.58 11.08 -7.75
CA ASN A 79 -14.37 10.91 -8.96
C ASN A 79 -15.25 9.65 -8.99
N THR A 80 -15.19 8.80 -7.95
CA THR A 80 -16.07 7.62 -7.76
C THR A 80 -16.34 7.36 -6.29
N PHE A 81 -17.16 6.35 -5.99
CA PHE A 81 -17.37 5.93 -4.60
C PHE A 81 -16.08 5.38 -4.00
N VAL A 82 -15.77 5.78 -2.75
CA VAL A 82 -14.57 5.32 -2.02
C VAL A 82 -14.48 3.78 -1.98
N ALA A 83 -15.63 3.10 -1.86
CA ALA A 83 -15.70 1.64 -1.88
C ALA A 83 -15.23 1.06 -3.22
N ASN A 84 -15.67 1.63 -4.35
CA ASN A 84 -15.26 1.23 -5.70
C ASN A 84 -13.76 1.44 -5.92
N ALA A 85 -13.26 2.65 -5.63
CA ALA A 85 -11.85 2.97 -5.75
C ALA A 85 -10.98 2.04 -4.91
N THR A 86 -11.41 1.74 -3.69
CA THR A 86 -10.67 0.87 -2.76
C THR A 86 -10.71 -0.59 -3.22
N LEU A 87 -11.86 -1.10 -3.67
CA LEU A 87 -11.98 -2.45 -4.21
C LEU A 87 -11.08 -2.65 -5.43
N LEU A 88 -11.09 -1.69 -6.35
CA LEU A 88 -10.28 -1.77 -7.57
C LEU A 88 -8.78 -1.65 -7.25
N ASN A 89 -8.39 -0.91 -6.24
CA ASN A 89 -7.01 -0.88 -5.76
C ASN A 89 -6.58 -2.23 -5.14
N TYR A 90 -7.49 -3.00 -4.54
CA TYR A 90 -7.21 -4.35 -4.04
C TYR A 90 -6.96 -5.41 -5.14
N ILE A 91 -7.06 -5.06 -6.42
CA ILE A 91 -6.58 -5.89 -7.53
C ILE A 91 -5.04 -5.94 -7.58
N ALA A 92 -4.33 -5.09 -6.85
CA ALA A 92 -2.87 -5.06 -6.81
C ALA A 92 -2.20 -6.45 -6.64
N PRO A 93 -2.64 -7.38 -5.78
CA PRO A 93 -2.05 -8.73 -5.70
C PRO A 93 -2.10 -9.53 -6.99
N LEU A 94 -3.10 -9.30 -7.84
CA LEU A 94 -3.15 -9.91 -9.16
C LEU A 94 -1.98 -9.40 -10.03
N TRP A 95 -1.78 -8.07 -10.08
CA TRP A 95 -0.66 -7.48 -10.81
C TRP A 95 0.69 -7.91 -10.24
N VAL A 96 0.85 -7.94 -8.90
CA VAL A 96 2.06 -8.44 -8.24
C VAL A 96 2.37 -9.86 -8.68
N SER A 97 1.35 -10.73 -8.70
CA SER A 97 1.50 -12.14 -9.10
C SER A 97 1.85 -12.29 -10.58
N LEU A 98 1.21 -11.51 -11.45
CA LEU A 98 1.51 -11.51 -12.89
C LEU A 98 2.94 -11.01 -13.16
N ILE A 99 3.35 -9.90 -12.53
CA ILE A 99 4.72 -9.39 -12.64
C ILE A 99 5.73 -10.43 -12.13
N ALA A 100 5.44 -11.10 -11.00
CA ALA A 100 6.30 -12.14 -10.46
C ALA A 100 6.45 -13.32 -11.44
N ILE A 101 5.40 -13.71 -12.13
CA ILE A 101 5.46 -14.79 -13.13
C ILE A 101 6.22 -14.35 -14.39
N PHE A 102 5.81 -13.24 -15.00
CA PHE A 102 6.33 -12.87 -16.32
C PHE A 102 7.73 -12.22 -16.26
N ILE A 103 8.05 -11.47 -15.21
CA ILE A 103 9.32 -10.75 -15.07
C ILE A 103 10.30 -11.49 -14.17
N LEU A 104 9.82 -12.10 -13.06
CA LEU A 104 10.67 -12.80 -12.11
C LEU A 104 10.75 -14.31 -12.39
N HIS A 105 9.96 -14.80 -13.35
CA HIS A 105 9.85 -16.22 -13.72
C HIS A 105 9.48 -17.15 -12.55
N GLU A 106 8.73 -16.61 -11.57
CA GLU A 106 8.22 -17.37 -10.44
C GLU A 106 7.06 -18.27 -10.87
N ARG A 107 6.90 -19.42 -10.21
CA ARG A 107 5.82 -20.36 -10.47
C ARG A 107 4.93 -20.51 -9.25
N TYR A 108 3.63 -20.30 -9.46
CA TYR A 108 2.60 -20.46 -8.43
C TYR A 108 1.72 -21.68 -8.74
N SER A 109 1.29 -22.38 -7.69
CA SER A 109 0.39 -23.52 -7.81
C SER A 109 -1.05 -23.07 -8.11
N SER A 110 -1.88 -23.98 -8.64
CA SER A 110 -3.32 -23.72 -8.81
C SER A 110 -4.00 -23.36 -7.49
N VAL A 111 -3.50 -23.88 -6.37
CA VAL A 111 -3.99 -23.56 -5.02
C VAL A 111 -3.78 -22.08 -4.67
N PHE A 112 -2.67 -21.48 -5.10
CA PHE A 112 -2.43 -20.05 -4.94
C PHE A 112 -3.51 -19.22 -5.66
N TRP A 113 -3.81 -19.56 -6.91
CA TRP A 113 -4.81 -18.86 -7.71
C TRP A 113 -6.21 -19.01 -7.13
N LEU A 114 -6.57 -20.21 -6.66
CA LEU A 114 -7.83 -20.41 -5.95
C LEU A 114 -7.92 -19.51 -4.72
N GLY A 115 -6.87 -19.45 -3.91
CA GLY A 115 -6.82 -18.57 -2.75
C GLY A 115 -6.94 -17.10 -3.13
N LEU A 116 -6.26 -16.65 -4.20
CA LEU A 116 -6.34 -15.27 -4.68
C LEU A 116 -7.77 -14.91 -5.16
N ILE A 117 -8.44 -15.81 -5.89
CA ILE A 117 -9.84 -15.62 -6.32
C ILE A 117 -10.75 -15.47 -5.11
N LEU A 118 -10.61 -16.34 -4.11
CA LEU A 118 -11.41 -16.27 -2.87
C LEU A 118 -11.20 -14.93 -2.15
N VAL A 119 -9.95 -14.46 -2.06
CA VAL A 119 -9.63 -13.17 -1.42
C VAL A 119 -10.27 -12.00 -2.15
N LEU A 120 -10.17 -11.96 -3.49
CA LEU A 120 -10.75 -10.89 -4.30
C LEU A 120 -12.29 -10.92 -4.25
N SER A 121 -12.90 -12.12 -4.33
CA SER A 121 -14.35 -12.26 -4.16
C SER A 121 -14.80 -11.82 -2.77
N GLY A 122 -14.06 -12.19 -1.74
CA GLY A 122 -14.35 -11.76 -0.37
C GLY A 122 -14.25 -10.24 -0.19
N ALA A 123 -13.24 -9.59 -0.81
CA ALA A 123 -13.11 -8.14 -0.81
C ALA A 123 -14.33 -7.46 -1.45
N TRP A 124 -14.86 -8.00 -2.53
CA TRP A 124 -16.09 -7.54 -3.17
C TRP A 124 -17.27 -7.50 -2.17
N PHE A 125 -17.52 -8.61 -1.47
CA PHE A 125 -18.59 -8.69 -0.49
C PHE A 125 -18.39 -7.75 0.72
N VAL A 126 -17.15 -7.62 1.22
CA VAL A 126 -16.84 -6.76 2.37
C VAL A 126 -17.03 -5.29 2.04
N THR A 127 -16.65 -4.86 0.84
CA THR A 127 -16.77 -3.46 0.42
C THR A 127 -18.21 -3.06 0.12
N GLY A 128 -19.11 -4.03 -0.12
CA GLY A 128 -20.53 -3.80 -0.40
C GLY A 128 -20.79 -3.18 -1.77
N VAL A 129 -19.82 -3.25 -2.68
CA VAL A 129 -19.95 -2.72 -4.04
C VAL A 129 -20.97 -3.54 -4.83
N ARG A 130 -21.87 -2.87 -5.54
CA ARG A 130 -22.85 -3.48 -6.44
C ARG A 130 -22.42 -3.36 -7.89
N VAL A 131 -22.86 -4.28 -8.73
CA VAL A 131 -22.58 -4.23 -10.17
C VAL A 131 -23.11 -2.94 -10.81
N ASP A 132 -24.27 -2.47 -10.35
CA ASP A 132 -24.88 -1.24 -10.82
C ASP A 132 -24.06 0.01 -10.52
N ASP A 133 -23.20 -0.03 -9.49
CA ASP A 133 -22.30 1.08 -9.14
C ASP A 133 -21.25 1.33 -10.23
N PHE A 134 -21.04 0.37 -11.14
CA PHE A 134 -20.15 0.50 -12.32
C PHE A 134 -20.90 0.84 -13.61
N SER A 135 -22.20 1.08 -13.58
CA SER A 135 -23.02 1.39 -14.76
C SER A 135 -22.53 2.63 -15.52
N ALA A 136 -21.90 3.56 -14.82
CA ALA A 136 -21.29 4.77 -15.35
C ALA A 136 -19.77 4.77 -15.13
N PHE A 137 -19.08 3.72 -15.66
CA PHE A 137 -17.62 3.63 -15.56
C PHE A 137 -16.94 4.89 -16.05
N SER A 138 -16.12 5.48 -15.22
CA SER A 138 -15.38 6.70 -15.49
C SER A 138 -13.89 6.43 -15.50
N MET A 139 -13.18 6.95 -16.51
CA MET A 139 -11.72 6.81 -16.55
C MET A 139 -11.03 7.49 -15.37
N ARG A 140 -11.56 8.64 -14.90
CA ARG A 140 -11.03 9.37 -13.74
C ARG A 140 -11.40 8.72 -12.41
N GLY A 141 -12.52 8.02 -12.34
CA GLY A 141 -12.93 7.25 -11.19
C GLY A 141 -12.26 5.87 -11.20
N GLU A 142 -12.92 4.90 -11.81
CA GLU A 142 -12.54 3.49 -11.78
C GLU A 142 -11.24 3.22 -12.53
N GLY A 143 -11.02 3.86 -13.69
CA GLY A 143 -9.81 3.68 -14.49
C GLY A 143 -8.55 4.08 -13.72
N PHE A 144 -8.58 5.21 -12.98
CA PHE A 144 -7.45 5.62 -12.15
C PHE A 144 -7.25 4.70 -10.94
N ALA A 145 -8.31 4.11 -10.37
CA ALA A 145 -8.17 3.11 -9.32
C ALA A 145 -7.45 1.85 -9.81
N ILE A 146 -7.81 1.35 -11.00
CA ILE A 146 -7.13 0.19 -11.62
C ILE A 146 -5.66 0.54 -11.91
N LEU A 147 -5.39 1.70 -12.47
CA LEU A 147 -4.03 2.13 -12.78
C LEU A 147 -3.20 2.32 -11.49
N SER A 148 -3.80 2.87 -10.44
CA SER A 148 -3.19 2.96 -9.10
C SER A 148 -2.78 1.59 -8.58
N SER A 149 -3.66 0.58 -8.69
CA SER A 149 -3.34 -0.79 -8.25
C SER A 149 -2.13 -1.39 -8.97
N PHE A 150 -1.92 -1.05 -10.25
CA PHE A 150 -0.73 -1.45 -11.01
C PHE A 150 0.54 -0.79 -10.47
N PHE A 151 0.52 0.52 -10.20
CA PHE A 151 1.66 1.21 -9.59
C PHE A 151 1.94 0.72 -8.17
N TYR A 152 0.90 0.42 -7.40
CA TYR A 152 1.05 -0.19 -6.08
C TYR A 152 1.72 -1.56 -6.16
N ALA A 153 1.35 -2.39 -7.14
CA ALA A 153 2.01 -3.66 -7.39
C ALA A 153 3.50 -3.48 -7.74
N GLY A 154 3.81 -2.52 -8.60
CA GLY A 154 5.19 -2.15 -8.92
C GLY A 154 6.00 -1.75 -7.68
N TYR A 155 5.40 -0.96 -6.78
CA TYR A 155 6.00 -0.63 -5.48
C TYR A 155 6.37 -1.89 -4.69
N PHE A 156 5.50 -2.90 -4.61
CA PHE A 156 5.77 -4.15 -3.89
C PHE A 156 6.99 -4.89 -4.46
N ILE A 157 7.02 -5.06 -5.77
CA ILE A 157 8.12 -5.77 -6.45
C ILE A 157 9.45 -5.03 -6.27
N ILE A 158 9.45 -3.70 -6.45
CA ILE A 158 10.65 -2.87 -6.29
C ILE A 158 11.11 -2.89 -4.84
N SER A 159 10.19 -2.77 -3.87
CA SER A 159 10.49 -2.84 -2.44
C SER A 159 11.10 -4.17 -2.06
N GLN A 160 10.57 -5.29 -2.57
CA GLN A 160 11.14 -6.61 -2.34
C GLN A 160 12.57 -6.71 -2.88
N ARG A 161 12.81 -6.25 -4.11
CA ARG A 161 14.16 -6.22 -4.69
C ARG A 161 15.12 -5.32 -3.89
N ALA A 162 14.64 -4.16 -3.45
CA ALA A 162 15.43 -3.22 -2.65
C ALA A 162 15.77 -3.78 -1.26
N SER A 163 14.92 -4.64 -0.69
CA SER A 163 15.08 -5.21 0.65
C SER A 163 16.36 -6.03 0.83
N ILE A 164 16.89 -6.58 -0.25
CA ILE A 164 18.18 -7.31 -0.27
C ILE A 164 19.35 -6.36 -0.01
N HIS A 165 19.24 -5.11 -0.48
CA HIS A 165 20.31 -4.13 -0.47
C HIS A 165 20.18 -3.07 0.62
N PHE A 166 18.97 -2.78 1.06
CA PHE A 166 18.69 -1.69 1.99
C PHE A 166 18.01 -2.18 3.26
N LYS A 167 18.40 -1.60 4.40
CA LYS A 167 17.62 -1.72 5.63
C LYS A 167 16.29 -0.99 5.45
N VAL A 168 15.22 -1.48 6.06
CA VAL A 168 13.85 -0.96 5.88
C VAL A 168 13.77 0.56 6.06
N LEU A 169 14.35 1.11 7.12
CA LEU A 169 14.32 2.56 7.36
C LEU A 169 15.07 3.36 6.29
N HIS A 170 16.19 2.84 5.75
CA HIS A 170 16.91 3.52 4.66
C HIS A 170 16.08 3.53 3.38
N TYR A 171 15.46 2.39 3.06
CA TYR A 171 14.56 2.30 1.92
C TYR A 171 13.41 3.31 2.07
N LEU A 172 12.72 3.31 3.22
CA LEU A 172 11.61 4.22 3.48
C LEU A 172 12.02 5.70 3.41
N MET A 173 13.19 6.05 3.94
CA MET A 173 13.68 7.43 3.87
C MET A 173 13.83 7.91 2.42
N ILE A 174 14.47 7.11 1.56
CA ILE A 174 14.72 7.52 0.18
C ILE A 174 13.44 7.46 -0.65
N SER A 175 12.64 6.40 -0.49
CA SER A 175 11.41 6.24 -1.26
C SER A 175 10.35 7.27 -0.86
N SER A 176 10.22 7.60 0.43
CA SER A 176 9.28 8.64 0.85
C SER A 176 9.74 10.03 0.42
N ALA A 177 11.04 10.32 0.42
CA ALA A 177 11.56 11.58 -0.10
C ALA A 177 11.29 11.73 -1.60
N ALA A 178 11.54 10.68 -2.38
CA ALA A 178 11.23 10.68 -3.81
C ALA A 178 9.71 10.83 -4.06
N ALA A 179 8.87 10.10 -3.32
CA ALA A 179 7.42 10.22 -3.42
C ALA A 179 6.91 11.61 -3.04
N MET A 180 7.43 12.16 -1.94
CA MET A 180 7.12 13.52 -1.49
C MET A 180 7.43 14.56 -2.58
N THR A 181 8.60 14.44 -3.22
CA THR A 181 9.01 15.38 -4.29
C THR A 181 8.05 15.32 -5.47
N VAL A 182 7.66 14.13 -5.92
CA VAL A 182 6.70 13.96 -7.03
C VAL A 182 5.33 14.52 -6.65
N LEU A 183 4.81 14.19 -5.47
CA LEU A 183 3.51 14.70 -4.99
C LEU A 183 3.53 16.21 -4.82
N PHE A 184 4.64 16.79 -4.37
CA PHE A 184 4.82 18.24 -4.30
C PHE A 184 4.72 18.89 -5.69
N ILE A 185 5.40 18.31 -6.69
CA ILE A 185 5.30 18.78 -8.08
C ILE A 185 3.85 18.72 -8.58
N ILE A 186 3.15 17.59 -8.34
CA ILE A 186 1.73 17.45 -8.73
C ILE A 186 0.88 18.53 -8.07
N ILE A 187 1.07 18.82 -6.78
CA ILE A 187 0.33 19.85 -6.05
C ILE A 187 0.55 21.22 -6.65
N LEU A 188 1.80 21.57 -7.01
CA LEU A 188 2.12 22.85 -7.65
C LEU A 188 1.36 23.05 -8.98
N PHE A 189 1.27 21.98 -9.79
CA PHE A 189 0.54 22.06 -11.07
C PHE A 189 -0.98 21.97 -10.92
N SER A 190 -1.47 21.37 -9.84
CA SER A 190 -2.91 21.25 -9.56
C SER A 190 -3.52 22.47 -8.89
N GLY A 191 -2.69 23.42 -8.43
CA GLY A 191 -3.15 24.62 -7.73
C GLY A 191 -3.72 24.38 -6.33
N PHE A 192 -3.51 23.20 -5.75
CA PHE A 192 -3.94 22.91 -4.37
C PHE A 192 -3.09 23.68 -3.36
N SER A 193 -3.74 24.24 -2.32
CA SER A 193 -3.03 24.90 -1.22
C SER A 193 -2.34 23.86 -0.34
N LEU A 194 -1.14 24.20 0.17
CA LEU A 194 -0.45 23.42 1.19
C LEU A 194 -0.69 23.91 2.62
N ILE A 195 -1.04 25.19 2.78
CA ILE A 195 -0.99 25.87 4.10
C ILE A 195 -2.35 26.25 4.67
N ASN A 196 -3.42 26.23 3.88
CA ASN A 196 -4.74 26.72 4.30
C ASN A 196 -5.60 25.62 4.94
N TYR A 197 -5.04 24.91 5.95
CA TYR A 197 -5.74 23.86 6.68
C TYR A 197 -5.77 24.15 8.18
N SER A 198 -6.77 23.58 8.87
CA SER A 198 -6.91 23.73 10.30
C SER A 198 -5.78 23.00 11.07
N ARG A 199 -5.55 23.38 12.33
CA ARG A 199 -4.60 22.67 13.20
C ARG A 199 -4.96 21.17 13.34
N GLU A 200 -6.25 20.85 13.40
CA GLU A 200 -6.75 19.49 13.47
C GLU A 200 -6.36 18.68 12.20
N THR A 201 -6.49 19.28 11.02
CA THR A 201 -6.06 18.66 9.76
C THR A 201 -4.56 18.37 9.76
N PHE A 202 -3.71 19.29 10.23
CA PHE A 202 -2.28 19.03 10.35
C PHE A 202 -1.95 17.93 11.36
N LEU A 203 -2.67 17.84 12.47
CA LEU A 203 -2.53 16.71 13.40
C LEU A 203 -2.94 15.38 12.78
N ILE A 204 -4.00 15.37 11.97
CA ILE A 204 -4.40 14.18 11.21
C ILE A 204 -3.32 13.80 10.20
N PHE A 205 -2.73 14.74 9.46
CA PHE A 205 -1.63 14.47 8.55
C PHE A 205 -0.43 13.84 9.27
N LEU A 206 -0.05 14.40 10.42
CA LEU A 206 1.07 13.89 11.23
C LEU A 206 0.78 12.49 11.77
N THR A 207 -0.39 12.27 12.35
CA THR A 207 -0.79 10.94 12.89
C THR A 207 -0.91 9.90 11.79
N ALA A 208 -1.51 10.23 10.64
CA ALA A 208 -1.57 9.35 9.48
C ALA A 208 -0.17 9.02 8.94
N GLY A 209 0.73 10.01 8.92
CA GLY A 209 2.12 9.82 8.52
C GLY A 209 2.88 8.90 9.46
N LEU A 210 2.72 9.05 10.77
CA LEU A 210 3.41 8.23 11.78
C LEU A 210 2.85 6.81 11.84
N PHE A 211 1.54 6.66 11.99
CA PHE A 211 0.94 5.34 12.21
C PHE A 211 0.76 4.57 10.90
N SER A 212 0.03 5.15 9.95
CA SER A 212 -0.31 4.44 8.73
C SER A 212 0.88 4.36 7.77
N GLN A 213 1.54 5.50 7.49
CA GLN A 213 2.61 5.53 6.50
C GLN A 213 3.92 4.94 7.06
N LEU A 214 4.44 5.45 8.18
CA LEU A 214 5.69 4.95 8.73
C LEU A 214 5.50 3.56 9.35
N GLY A 215 4.56 3.39 10.28
CA GLY A 215 4.33 2.13 10.98
C GLY A 215 3.85 1.02 10.04
N GLY A 216 2.84 1.29 9.21
CA GLY A 216 2.29 0.34 8.26
C GLY A 216 3.31 -0.11 7.22
N TYR A 217 3.93 0.83 6.52
CA TYR A 217 4.91 0.52 5.48
C TYR A 217 6.24 -0.01 6.02
N PHE A 218 6.61 0.32 7.26
CA PHE A 218 7.73 -0.35 7.92
C PHE A 218 7.48 -1.85 8.06
N CYS A 219 6.31 -2.24 8.56
CA CYS A 219 5.94 -3.64 8.70
C CYS A 219 5.85 -4.36 7.34
N ILE A 220 5.28 -3.71 6.31
CA ILE A 220 5.20 -4.27 4.95
C ILE A 220 6.61 -4.50 4.41
N ASN A 221 7.47 -3.48 4.42
CA ASN A 221 8.81 -3.60 3.88
C ASN A 221 9.69 -4.58 4.67
N TYR A 222 9.43 -4.71 5.97
CA TYR A 222 10.05 -5.78 6.78
C TYR A 222 9.56 -7.16 6.34
N ALA A 223 8.26 -7.33 6.08
CA ALA A 223 7.70 -8.58 5.59
C ALA A 223 8.24 -8.94 4.20
N LEU A 224 8.31 -7.98 3.28
CA LEU A 224 8.85 -8.16 1.92
C LEU A 224 10.32 -8.62 1.89
N ARG A 225 11.05 -8.41 2.97
CA ARG A 225 12.40 -8.94 3.12
C ARG A 225 12.43 -10.46 3.34
N HIS A 226 11.34 -11.04 3.87
CA HIS A 226 11.29 -12.43 4.31
C HIS A 226 10.22 -13.26 3.58
N ILE A 227 9.26 -12.59 2.95
CA ILE A 227 8.07 -13.20 2.35
C ILE A 227 7.90 -12.65 0.93
N PRO A 228 7.61 -13.51 -0.07
CA PRO A 228 7.37 -13.07 -1.45
C PRO A 228 6.26 -12.02 -1.56
N ALA A 229 6.47 -11.04 -2.44
CA ALA A 229 5.55 -9.92 -2.64
C ALA A 229 4.10 -10.34 -2.95
N PRO A 230 3.81 -11.37 -3.77
CA PRO A 230 2.44 -11.83 -3.99
C PRO A 230 1.72 -12.27 -2.72
N ILE A 231 2.43 -12.91 -1.79
CA ILE A 231 1.85 -13.33 -0.51
C ILE A 231 1.60 -12.10 0.37
N VAL A 232 2.60 -11.21 0.51
CA VAL A 232 2.46 -9.99 1.34
C VAL A 232 1.35 -9.10 0.82
N SER A 233 1.25 -8.89 -0.49
CA SER A 233 0.18 -8.07 -1.09
C SER A 233 -1.21 -8.66 -0.86
N THR A 234 -1.36 -9.98 -0.93
CA THR A 234 -2.63 -10.67 -0.66
C THR A 234 -3.09 -10.47 0.79
N TRP A 235 -2.15 -10.45 1.76
CA TRP A 235 -2.48 -10.19 3.16
C TRP A 235 -3.08 -8.79 3.39
N LEU A 236 -2.78 -7.82 2.54
CA LEU A 236 -3.33 -6.46 2.68
C LEU A 236 -4.84 -6.40 2.43
N ILE A 237 -5.41 -7.39 1.73
CA ILE A 237 -6.86 -7.46 1.53
C ILE A 237 -7.61 -7.82 2.83
N LEU A 238 -6.90 -8.11 3.93
CA LEU A 238 -7.51 -8.12 5.26
C LEU A 238 -7.88 -6.72 5.79
N GLN A 239 -7.36 -5.65 5.20
CA GLN A 239 -7.67 -4.28 5.63
C GLN A 239 -9.18 -3.99 5.64
N PRO A 240 -9.96 -4.22 4.57
CA PRO A 240 -11.39 -3.94 4.57
C PRO A 240 -12.14 -4.76 5.63
N VAL A 241 -11.71 -6.00 5.91
CA VAL A 241 -12.31 -6.81 6.97
C VAL A 241 -12.10 -6.16 8.34
N ILE A 242 -10.87 -5.72 8.61
CA ILE A 242 -10.54 -5.03 9.86
C ILE A 242 -11.26 -3.69 9.95
N THR A 243 -11.29 -2.93 8.84
CA THR A 243 -12.01 -1.65 8.78
C THR A 243 -13.50 -1.84 9.04
N ALA A 244 -14.13 -2.88 8.49
CA ALA A 244 -15.55 -3.21 8.75
C ALA A 244 -15.80 -3.55 10.23
N VAL A 245 -14.92 -4.33 10.85
CA VAL A 245 -15.00 -4.63 12.29
C VAL A 245 -14.85 -3.36 13.14
N LEU A 246 -13.94 -2.47 12.77
CA LEU A 246 -13.76 -1.18 13.46
C LEU A 246 -14.99 -0.28 13.28
N ALA A 247 -15.60 -0.24 12.09
CA ALA A 247 -16.81 0.55 11.84
C ALA A 247 -17.98 0.10 12.70
N VAL A 248 -18.17 -1.22 12.88
CA VAL A 248 -19.18 -1.77 13.79
C VAL A 248 -18.94 -1.30 15.23
N ARG A 249 -17.69 -1.32 15.69
CA ARG A 249 -17.36 -0.95 17.08
C ARG A 249 -17.39 0.55 17.33
N LEU A 250 -16.95 1.36 16.38
CA LEU A 250 -16.76 2.81 16.55
C LEU A 250 -17.97 3.62 16.07
N GLN A 251 -18.75 3.10 15.11
CA GLN A 251 -19.86 3.81 14.47
C GLN A 251 -21.21 3.12 14.66
N ALA A 252 -21.26 2.01 15.43
CA ALA A 252 -22.45 1.17 15.65
C ALA A 252 -23.15 0.75 14.34
N GLU A 253 -22.39 0.62 13.23
CA GLU A 253 -22.95 0.14 11.96
C GLU A 253 -23.33 -1.33 12.08
N PRO A 254 -24.48 -1.76 11.54
CA PRO A 254 -24.86 -3.17 11.54
C PRO A 254 -23.91 -3.97 10.64
N LEU A 255 -23.43 -5.11 11.13
CA LEU A 255 -22.64 -6.04 10.33
C LEU A 255 -23.62 -6.83 9.43
N GLY A 256 -23.72 -6.45 8.17
CA GLY A 256 -24.51 -7.18 7.18
C GLY A 256 -23.99 -8.61 6.96
N PHE A 257 -24.88 -9.51 6.59
CA PHE A 257 -24.51 -10.91 6.29
C PHE A 257 -23.47 -11.03 5.17
N ASP A 258 -23.54 -10.14 4.19
CA ASP A 258 -22.59 -10.03 3.08
C ASP A 258 -21.17 -9.77 3.57
N LYS A 259 -21.00 -8.82 4.52
CA LYS A 259 -19.70 -8.50 5.12
C LYS A 259 -19.12 -9.67 5.92
N LEU A 260 -19.96 -10.48 6.55
CA LEU A 260 -19.55 -11.71 7.26
C LEU A 260 -19.04 -12.76 6.27
N ILE A 261 -19.80 -13.07 5.22
CA ILE A 261 -19.38 -14.03 4.17
C ILE A 261 -18.08 -13.53 3.54
N GLY A 262 -18.03 -12.26 3.14
CA GLY A 262 -16.84 -11.65 2.55
C GLY A 262 -15.63 -11.77 3.45
N GLY A 263 -15.78 -11.50 4.74
CA GLY A 263 -14.70 -11.63 5.74
C GLY A 263 -14.18 -13.07 5.85
N LEU A 264 -15.08 -14.05 5.86
CA LEU A 264 -14.69 -15.48 5.89
C LEU A 264 -13.95 -15.89 4.61
N LEU A 265 -14.40 -15.43 3.43
CA LEU A 265 -13.74 -15.68 2.15
C LEU A 265 -12.33 -15.07 2.12
N VAL A 266 -12.16 -13.83 2.60
CA VAL A 266 -10.85 -13.17 2.68
C VAL A 266 -9.92 -13.97 3.60
N ILE A 267 -10.36 -14.30 4.82
CA ILE A 267 -9.53 -15.02 5.79
C ILE A 267 -9.15 -16.42 5.26
N GLY A 268 -10.12 -17.16 4.72
CA GLY A 268 -9.90 -18.47 4.12
C GLY A 268 -8.96 -18.42 2.91
N GLY A 269 -9.16 -17.46 2.03
CA GLY A 269 -8.32 -17.25 0.85
C GLY A 269 -6.89 -16.87 1.21
N VAL A 270 -6.67 -15.94 2.17
CA VAL A 270 -5.34 -15.59 2.68
C VAL A 270 -4.65 -16.82 3.31
N TYR A 271 -5.39 -17.65 4.05
CA TYR A 271 -4.86 -18.89 4.61
C TYR A 271 -4.38 -19.84 3.52
N ILE A 272 -5.17 -20.03 2.46
CA ILE A 272 -4.84 -20.89 1.31
C ILE A 272 -3.60 -20.33 0.57
N VAL A 273 -3.56 -19.02 0.28
CA VAL A 273 -2.40 -18.37 -0.35
C VAL A 273 -1.14 -18.57 0.48
N ASN A 274 -1.23 -18.40 1.79
CA ASN A 274 -0.08 -18.54 2.69
C ASN A 274 0.48 -19.98 2.73
N ARG A 275 -0.35 -20.99 2.50
CA ARG A 275 0.09 -22.39 2.40
C ARG A 275 0.63 -22.77 1.03
N SER A 276 0.29 -22.06 -0.01
CA SER A 276 0.76 -22.26 -1.37
C SER A 276 2.15 -21.64 -1.56
N LYS A 277 3.21 -22.32 -1.07
CA LYS A 277 4.58 -21.84 -1.25
C LYS A 277 4.93 -21.75 -2.73
N PRO A 278 5.52 -20.64 -3.20
CA PRO A 278 6.04 -20.57 -4.57
C PRO A 278 7.13 -21.63 -4.75
N LYS A 279 7.12 -22.31 -5.89
CA LYS A 279 8.19 -23.23 -6.30
C LYS A 279 9.38 -22.41 -6.85
N THR A 280 9.95 -21.55 -6.04
CA THR A 280 11.03 -20.67 -6.47
C THR A 280 12.25 -20.91 -5.62
N ASN A 281 13.41 -21.12 -6.29
CA ASN A 281 14.73 -21.14 -5.69
C ASN A 281 15.21 -19.72 -5.32
N LEU A 282 14.40 -18.97 -4.58
CA LEU A 282 14.85 -17.69 -4.04
C LEU A 282 15.46 -17.97 -2.66
N ASN A 283 16.78 -18.22 -2.65
CA ASN A 283 17.60 -18.16 -1.46
C ASN A 283 17.66 -16.72 -0.93
N PHE A 284 16.49 -16.17 -0.50
CA PHE A 284 16.45 -14.88 0.20
C PHE A 284 17.22 -14.93 1.53
N ALA A 285 17.39 -16.14 2.10
CA ALA A 285 18.07 -16.33 3.38
C ALA A 285 19.60 -16.27 3.27
N GLU A 286 20.20 -16.66 2.13
CA GLU A 286 21.67 -16.69 1.98
C GLU A 286 22.30 -15.35 1.63
N SER A 287 21.54 -14.40 1.08
CA SER A 287 22.05 -13.06 0.74
C SER A 287 21.92 -12.04 1.87
N ALA A 288 21.38 -12.42 3.03
CA ALA A 288 21.12 -11.53 4.16
C ALA A 288 22.13 -11.65 5.32
N ASN A 289 23.12 -12.57 5.22
CA ASN A 289 24.24 -12.72 6.17
C ASN A 289 25.48 -11.93 5.74
#